data_78eb18014bb463c261ebb87212abf02b
#
_entry.id   78eb18014bb463c261ebb87212abf02b
#
_cell.length_a   1.000
_cell.length_b   1.000
_cell.length_c   1.000
_cell.angle_alpha   90.00
_cell.angle_beta   90.00
_cell.angle_gamma   90.00
#
_symmetry.space_group_name_H-M   'P 1'
#
loop_
_entity.id
_entity.type
_entity.pdbx_description
1 polymer ?
#
loop_
_entity_poly.entity_id
_entity_poly.type
_entity_poly.pdbx_seq_one_letter_code
_entity_poly.pdbx_strand_id
1 'polypeptide(L)' 'MPIRPFIRSGAFDPEVIAVMSEAFEAACKELDQAGQAKVAREVIAGRIIAAARFGERDPVRLREAALRKPD' A
#
# COMPACT_ATOMS: atom_id res chain seq x y z
N MET A 1 -3.10 7.73 -7.52
CA MET A 1 -2.92 6.56 -8.39
C MET A 1 -3.47 5.32 -7.69
N PRO A 2 -4.36 4.58 -8.34
CA PRO A 2 -4.98 3.44 -7.66
C PRO A 2 -4.02 2.25 -7.55
N ILE A 3 -4.21 1.44 -6.50
CA ILE A 3 -3.45 0.22 -6.28
C ILE A 3 -3.97 -0.96 -7.14
N ARG A 4 -5.17 -0.84 -7.69
CA ARG A 4 -5.83 -1.93 -8.41
C ARG A 4 -5.00 -2.61 -9.50
N PRO A 5 -4.19 -1.89 -10.28
CA PRO A 5 -3.35 -2.56 -11.29
C PRO A 5 -2.35 -3.54 -10.71
N PHE A 6 -2.05 -3.43 -9.41
CA PHE A 6 -1.09 -4.29 -8.72
C PHE A 6 -1.77 -5.45 -7.97
N ILE A 7 -3.11 -5.50 -7.98
CA ILE A 7 -3.88 -6.52 -7.26
C ILE A 7 -4.58 -7.40 -8.28
N ARG A 8 -4.38 -8.72 -8.15
CA ARG A 8 -5.08 -9.68 -9.02
C ARG A 8 -6.54 -9.78 -8.59
N SER A 9 -7.41 -9.84 -9.59
CA SER A 9 -8.84 -10.00 -9.36
C SER A 9 -9.13 -11.25 -8.50
N GLY A 10 -10.00 -11.09 -7.52
CA GLY A 10 -10.44 -12.19 -6.66
C GLY A 10 -9.55 -12.49 -5.47
N ALA A 11 -8.40 -11.81 -5.35
CA ALA A 11 -7.49 -12.03 -4.22
C ALA A 11 -7.97 -11.40 -2.92
N PHE A 12 -8.73 -10.31 -3.01
CA PHE A 12 -9.23 -9.58 -1.85
C PHE A 12 -10.67 -9.12 -2.07
N ASP A 13 -11.42 -8.98 -0.97
CA ASP A 13 -12.76 -8.41 -1.03
C ASP A 13 -12.70 -6.93 -1.41
N PRO A 14 -13.76 -6.39 -2.03
CA PRO A 14 -13.79 -4.97 -2.41
C PRO A 14 -13.53 -4.01 -1.26
N GLU A 15 -14.00 -4.33 -0.05
CA GLU A 15 -13.77 -3.51 1.13
C GLU A 15 -12.28 -3.47 1.50
N VAL A 16 -11.61 -4.62 1.37
CA VAL A 16 -10.18 -4.73 1.65
C VAL A 16 -9.39 -3.95 0.60
N ILE A 17 -9.79 -4.05 -0.66
CA ILE A 17 -9.16 -3.30 -1.74
C ILE A 17 -9.28 -1.79 -1.49
N ALA A 18 -10.44 -1.33 -1.01
CA ALA A 18 -10.64 0.07 -0.70
C ALA A 18 -9.69 0.55 0.41
N VAL A 19 -9.52 -0.25 1.46
CA VAL A 19 -8.59 0.05 2.55
C VAL A 19 -7.15 0.08 2.05
N MET A 20 -6.78 -0.89 1.22
CA MET A 20 -5.44 -0.97 0.63
C MET A 20 -5.16 0.23 -0.26
N SER A 21 -6.14 0.65 -1.06
CA SER A 21 -6.02 1.80 -1.95
C SER A 21 -5.81 3.08 -1.15
N GLU A 22 -6.55 3.25 -0.07
CA GLU A 22 -6.42 4.40 0.82
C GLU A 22 -5.01 4.45 1.42
N ALA A 23 -4.52 3.32 1.91
CA ALA A 23 -3.18 3.22 2.48
C ALA A 23 -2.09 3.52 1.43
N PHE A 24 -2.27 3.01 0.23
CA PHE A 24 -1.35 3.23 -0.88
C PHE A 24 -1.24 4.72 -1.23
N GLU A 25 -2.39 5.38 -1.39
CA GLU A 25 -2.41 6.80 -1.71
C GLU A 25 -1.76 7.64 -0.60
N ALA A 26 -2.07 7.32 0.65
CA ALA A 26 -1.49 8.01 1.79
C ALA A 26 0.03 7.82 1.87
N ALA A 27 0.51 6.62 1.62
CA ALA A 27 1.94 6.33 1.62
C ALA A 27 2.66 7.08 0.50
N CYS A 28 2.10 7.09 -0.70
CA CYS A 28 2.69 7.81 -1.83
C CYS A 28 2.74 9.31 -1.56
N LYS A 29 1.68 9.87 -1.00
CA LYS A 29 1.63 11.30 -0.67
C LYS A 29 2.70 11.65 0.37
N GLU A 30 2.83 10.82 1.39
CA GLU A 30 3.82 11.03 2.45
C GLU A 30 5.25 11.00 1.89
N LEU A 31 5.54 10.07 0.98
CA LEU A 31 6.84 9.98 0.34
C LEU A 31 7.12 11.19 -0.55
N ASP A 32 6.11 11.68 -1.27
CA ASP A 32 6.25 12.87 -2.08
C ASP A 32 6.58 14.09 -1.20
N GLN A 33 5.90 14.22 -0.06
CA GLN A 33 6.15 15.32 0.87
C GLN A 33 7.53 15.23 1.53
N ALA A 34 8.04 14.03 1.71
CA ALA A 34 9.37 13.80 2.27
C ALA A 34 10.49 13.93 1.23
N GLY A 35 10.16 14.22 -0.03
CA GLY A 35 11.14 14.30 -1.10
C GLY A 35 11.64 12.96 -1.59
N GLN A 36 10.90 11.88 -1.32
CA GLN A 36 11.27 10.52 -1.70
C GLN A 36 10.36 9.96 -2.80
N ALA A 37 9.94 10.81 -3.70
CA ALA A 37 9.04 10.41 -4.80
C ALA A 37 9.66 9.37 -5.73
N LYS A 38 10.98 9.15 -5.65
CA LYS A 38 11.67 8.17 -6.49
C LYS A 38 11.46 6.72 -6.05
N VAL A 39 10.91 6.51 -4.86
CA VAL A 39 10.60 5.14 -4.42
C VAL A 39 9.54 4.56 -5.36
N ALA A 40 9.81 3.38 -5.89
CA ALA A 40 8.91 2.75 -6.86
C ALA A 40 7.56 2.45 -6.23
N ARG A 41 6.49 2.92 -6.89
CA ARG A 41 5.13 2.66 -6.42
C ARG A 41 4.83 1.17 -6.35
N GLU A 42 5.44 0.39 -7.23
CA GLU A 42 5.30 -1.07 -7.24
C GLU A 42 5.80 -1.69 -5.94
N VAL A 43 6.89 -1.16 -5.39
CA VAL A 43 7.44 -1.64 -4.12
C VAL A 43 6.46 -1.33 -2.98
N ILE A 44 5.91 -0.12 -2.96
CA ILE A 44 4.94 0.30 -1.95
C ILE A 44 3.69 -0.57 -2.03
N ALA A 45 3.16 -0.76 -3.24
CA ALA A 45 1.99 -1.61 -3.46
C ALA A 45 2.27 -3.05 -3.00
N GLY A 46 3.44 -3.58 -3.32
CA GLY A 46 3.82 -4.92 -2.91
C GLY A 46 3.86 -5.11 -1.41
N ARG A 47 4.37 -4.11 -0.68
CA ARG A 47 4.41 -4.15 0.79
C ARG A 47 3.01 -4.14 1.39
N ILE A 48 2.10 -3.34 0.83
CA ILE A 48 0.71 -3.27 1.28
C ILE A 48 0.01 -4.59 1.02
N ILE A 49 0.19 -5.16 -0.18
CA ILE A 49 -0.41 -6.43 -0.56
C ILE A 49 0.08 -7.53 0.39
N ALA A 50 1.38 -7.58 0.67
CA ALA A 50 1.94 -8.57 1.57
C ALA A 50 1.35 -8.44 2.98
N ALA A 51 1.24 -7.24 3.52
CA ALA A 51 0.66 -7.01 4.83
C ALA A 51 -0.81 -7.44 4.88
N ALA A 52 -1.57 -7.14 3.83
CA ALA A 52 -2.97 -7.53 3.74
C ALA A 52 -3.14 -9.05 3.68
N ARG A 53 -2.22 -9.75 3.02
CA ARG A 53 -2.21 -11.22 2.97
C ARG A 53 -2.01 -11.84 4.35
N PHE A 54 -1.25 -11.15 5.21
CA PHE A 54 -1.07 -11.60 6.59
C PHE A 54 -2.21 -11.20 7.51
N GLY A 55 -3.27 -10.59 6.95
CA GLY A 55 -4.48 -10.29 7.70
C GLY A 55 -4.59 -8.85 8.17
N GLU A 56 -3.65 -7.98 7.84
CA GLU A 56 -3.73 -6.58 8.23
C GLU A 56 -4.87 -5.89 7.50
N ARG A 57 -5.73 -5.16 8.22
CA ARG A 57 -6.89 -4.48 7.66
C ARG A 57 -6.98 -3.00 8.06
N ASP A 58 -6.08 -2.54 8.94
CA ASP A 58 -6.04 -1.15 9.38
C ASP A 58 -5.26 -0.32 8.34
N PRO A 59 -5.89 0.72 7.73
CA PRO A 59 -5.21 1.52 6.73
C PRO A 59 -3.95 2.21 7.27
N VAL A 60 -3.94 2.59 8.54
CA VAL A 60 -2.76 3.21 9.16
C VAL A 60 -1.61 2.21 9.21
N ARG A 61 -1.88 0.98 9.61
CA ARG A 61 -0.85 -0.05 9.69
C ARG A 61 -0.36 -0.49 8.32
N LEU A 62 -1.26 -0.54 7.35
CA LEU A 62 -0.88 -0.83 5.96
C LEU A 62 0.04 0.26 5.42
N ARG A 63 -0.27 1.52 5.71
CA ARG A 63 0.59 2.64 5.32
C ARG A 63 1.95 2.52 5.99
N GLU A 64 1.99 2.21 7.29
CA GLU A 64 3.24 2.03 8.02
C GLU A 64 4.08 0.90 7.42
N ALA A 65 3.45 -0.19 7.04
CA ALA A 65 4.14 -1.31 6.39
C ALA A 65 4.76 -0.88 5.06
N ALA A 66 4.04 -0.04 4.31
CA ALA A 66 4.51 0.46 3.02
C ALA A 66 5.73 1.38 3.18
N LEU A 67 5.78 2.13 4.28
CA LEU A 67 6.83 3.12 4.53
C LEU A 67 8.00 2.56 5.34
N ARG A 68 7.90 1.31 5.78
CA ARG A 68 8.97 0.67 6.56
C ARG A 68 10.22 0.52 5.73
N LYS A 69 11.34 0.93 6.28
CA LYS A 69 12.62 0.76 5.61
C LYS A 69 13.03 -0.70 5.65
N PRO A 70 13.61 -1.23 4.57
CA PRO A 70 14.16 -2.58 4.60
C PRO A 70 15.32 -2.64 5.59
N ASP A 71 15.42 -3.74 6.27
CA ASP A 71 16.53 -3.98 7.18
C ASP A 71 17.82 -4.27 6.41
#